data_ec5b2acb98b7c22dfce477b7be021082
#
_entry.id   ec5b2acb98b7c22dfce477b7be021082
#
_cell.length_a   1.000
_cell.length_b   1.000
_cell.length_c   1.000
_cell.angle_alpha   90.00
_cell.angle_beta   90.00
_cell.angle_gamma   90.00
#
_symmetry.space_group_name_H-M   'P 1'
#
loop_
_entity.id
_entity.type
_entity.pdbx_description
1 polymer ?
#
loop_
_entity_poly.entity_id
_entity_poly.type
_entity_poly.pdbx_seq_one_letter_code
_entity_poly.pdbx_strand_id
1 'polypeptide(L)'
;MNPGLRLACVAVFLFCLAIAIAAQTPPQAAHEYTAAHRAELVQQFSGLLSIPNVAADPANLQRNADLLVAELRKRGIDSRLLSFPGAPSVVFGHIDVPGAQHTIVFYAHYDGQPVTPSEWDGGSPFTAVVREINTEQRIYARSAGDDKAAIFAQLTALDALKTAGIALRANLRFVWEGEEEAGSPHLEQILSANRELVHGDVWLVCDGPVDQSGQQTVVFGARGDAHLEITVYGPHHGLHSGHYGNWAPNPAMMLAQLLADMKDIDGRVLVPHFYDGIEPLSGSEKEALARAPVNDRMLMNAFWLGHVDGAGAHLLELINQPSLNINGLSSGQTGARATNVIPPTATADLDLRLVVGIDWREQQQRVIDYIRSRGYFVVDHEPAQQILQEHPRVAMVLRDEASYNAVRTPMDLPIAREVIEAVKSARKDVVLLPTMGGSVPLGAMERAAQTRTITVPIANYDDNQHAANENLRLQNLWDGVETMAALLDMK
;
A
#
# COMPACT_ATOMS: atom_id res chain seq x y z
N MET A 1 -65.31 -18.89 73.50
CA MET A 1 -66.13 -17.97 72.73
C MET A 1 -65.18 -17.14 71.89
N ASN A 2 -65.38 -17.15 70.66
CA ASN A 2 -64.72 -16.51 69.48
C ASN A 2 -63.18 -16.59 69.35
N PRO A 3 -62.69 -17.30 68.37
CA PRO A 3 -61.34 -17.21 67.92
C PRO A 3 -61.18 -16.18 66.79
N GLY A 4 -60.17 -15.31 66.99
CA GLY A 4 -59.81 -14.27 66.01
C GLY A 4 -59.17 -14.81 64.76
N LEU A 5 -59.66 -14.31 63.65
CA LEU A 5 -59.23 -14.57 62.30
C LEU A 5 -57.85 -13.87 62.04
N ARG A 6 -56.82 -14.64 61.79
CA ARG A 6 -55.51 -14.10 61.35
C ARG A 6 -55.47 -13.99 59.82
N LEU A 7 -55.51 -12.77 59.30
CA LEU A 7 -55.25 -12.45 57.91
C LEU A 7 -53.73 -12.56 57.64
N ALA A 8 -53.30 -13.52 56.83
CA ALA A 8 -51.93 -13.57 56.35
C ALA A 8 -51.84 -12.76 55.04
N CYS A 9 -51.12 -11.61 55.10
CA CYS A 9 -50.74 -10.89 53.90
C CYS A 9 -49.53 -11.57 53.26
N VAL A 10 -49.73 -12.17 52.07
CA VAL A 10 -48.67 -12.68 51.24
C VAL A 10 -48.18 -11.50 50.37
N ALA A 11 -47.02 -10.94 50.76
CA ALA A 11 -46.34 -9.98 49.91
C ALA A 11 -45.55 -10.70 48.79
N VAL A 12 -46.08 -10.61 47.58
CA VAL A 12 -45.34 -11.09 46.36
C VAL A 12 -44.30 -10.04 46.01
N PHE A 13 -43.03 -10.34 46.32
CA PHE A 13 -41.87 -9.59 45.81
C PHE A 13 -41.63 -9.96 44.34
N LEU A 14 -42.08 -9.13 43.42
CA LEU A 14 -41.62 -9.20 42.01
C LEU A 14 -40.17 -8.67 41.94
N PHE A 15 -39.23 -9.61 41.89
CA PHE A 15 -37.82 -9.30 41.57
C PHE A 15 -37.76 -9.05 40.07
N CYS A 16 -37.83 -7.81 39.60
CA CYS A 16 -37.42 -7.42 38.25
C CYS A 16 -35.89 -7.60 38.17
N LEU A 17 -35.44 -8.75 37.65
CA LEU A 17 -34.07 -8.88 37.14
C LEU A 17 -33.94 -7.96 35.95
N ALA A 18 -33.44 -6.76 36.13
CA ALA A 18 -32.90 -5.95 35.05
C ALA A 18 -31.61 -6.67 34.58
N ILE A 19 -31.73 -7.52 33.57
CA ILE A 19 -30.55 -7.98 32.80
C ILE A 19 -30.02 -6.72 32.16
N ALA A 20 -28.95 -6.15 32.70
CA ALA A 20 -28.15 -5.15 32.02
C ALA A 20 -27.61 -5.84 30.75
N ILE A 21 -28.31 -5.67 29.62
CA ILE A 21 -27.75 -6.05 28.31
C ILE A 21 -26.52 -5.16 28.19
N ALA A 22 -25.33 -5.72 28.32
CA ALA A 22 -24.11 -5.00 28.03
C ALA A 22 -24.23 -4.44 26.59
N ALA A 23 -24.01 -3.15 26.44
CA ALA A 23 -24.08 -2.51 25.13
C ALA A 23 -23.09 -3.25 24.21
N GLN A 24 -23.60 -3.69 23.07
CA GLN A 24 -22.83 -4.40 22.06
C GLN A 24 -21.69 -3.49 21.57
N THR A 25 -20.47 -4.04 21.49
CA THR A 25 -19.33 -3.27 20.94
C THR A 25 -19.43 -3.21 19.40
N PRO A 26 -18.85 -2.17 18.76
CA PRO A 26 -18.84 -2.06 17.31
C PRO A 26 -18.31 -3.32 16.58
N PRO A 27 -17.17 -3.94 16.98
CA PRO A 27 -16.73 -5.19 16.36
C PRO A 27 -17.73 -6.35 16.54
N GLN A 28 -18.37 -6.47 17.71
CA GLN A 28 -19.38 -7.50 17.94
C GLN A 28 -20.62 -7.29 17.05
N ALA A 29 -21.07 -6.04 16.89
CA ALA A 29 -22.17 -5.71 16.00
C ALA A 29 -21.84 -6.09 14.54
N ALA A 30 -20.62 -5.78 14.10
CA ALA A 30 -20.11 -6.16 12.78
C ALA A 30 -20.04 -7.68 12.61
N HIS A 31 -19.54 -8.39 13.60
CA HIS A 31 -19.48 -9.85 13.60
C HIS A 31 -20.86 -10.50 13.46
N GLU A 32 -21.83 -10.08 14.25
CA GLU A 32 -23.18 -10.64 14.22
C GLU A 32 -23.89 -10.29 12.89
N TYR A 33 -23.71 -9.07 12.41
CA TYR A 33 -24.24 -8.63 11.13
C TYR A 33 -23.69 -9.47 9.97
N THR A 34 -22.37 -9.61 9.88
CA THR A 34 -21.73 -10.41 8.83
C THR A 34 -22.12 -11.88 8.92
N ALA A 35 -22.17 -12.45 10.14
CA ALA A 35 -22.61 -13.84 10.35
C ALA A 35 -24.03 -14.09 9.84
N ALA A 36 -24.94 -13.13 10.06
CA ALA A 36 -26.34 -13.24 9.64
C ALA A 36 -26.54 -13.06 8.12
N HIS A 37 -25.66 -12.32 7.43
CA HIS A 37 -25.85 -11.90 6.03
C HIS A 37 -24.77 -12.43 5.07
N ARG A 38 -23.95 -13.41 5.45
CA ARG A 38 -22.78 -13.88 4.67
C ARG A 38 -23.07 -14.10 3.17
N ALA A 39 -24.12 -14.82 2.85
CA ALA A 39 -24.45 -15.16 1.46
C ALA A 39 -24.81 -13.91 0.64
N GLU A 40 -25.60 -13.02 1.23
CA GLU A 40 -25.99 -11.75 0.61
C GLU A 40 -24.77 -10.83 0.42
N LEU A 41 -23.93 -10.70 1.42
CA LEU A 41 -22.70 -9.87 1.38
C LEU A 41 -21.72 -10.39 0.32
N VAL A 42 -21.52 -11.70 0.19
CA VAL A 42 -20.71 -12.28 -0.89
C VAL A 42 -21.30 -11.95 -2.25
N GLN A 43 -22.63 -12.00 -2.42
CA GLN A 43 -23.28 -11.64 -3.67
C GLN A 43 -23.13 -10.14 -3.98
N GLN A 44 -23.30 -9.27 -2.99
CA GLN A 44 -23.11 -7.82 -3.14
C GLN A 44 -21.67 -7.48 -3.51
N PHE A 45 -20.69 -8.09 -2.83
CA PHE A 45 -19.27 -7.91 -3.15
C PHE A 45 -18.94 -8.42 -4.55
N SER A 46 -19.45 -9.59 -4.95
CA SER A 46 -19.31 -10.10 -6.31
C SER A 46 -19.90 -9.13 -7.36
N GLY A 47 -21.00 -8.47 -7.04
CA GLY A 47 -21.59 -7.42 -7.87
C GLY A 47 -20.66 -6.21 -8.05
N LEU A 48 -20.01 -5.76 -6.99
CA LEU A 48 -19.03 -4.67 -7.04
C LEU A 48 -17.78 -5.05 -7.86
N LEU A 49 -17.31 -6.30 -7.74
CA LEU A 49 -16.18 -6.84 -8.49
C LEU A 49 -16.48 -7.06 -9.98
N SER A 50 -17.76 -7.15 -10.36
CA SER A 50 -18.16 -7.45 -11.74
C SER A 50 -17.97 -6.29 -12.73
N ILE A 51 -17.77 -5.07 -12.24
CA ILE A 51 -17.53 -3.91 -13.08
C ILE A 51 -16.00 -3.83 -13.34
N PRO A 52 -15.56 -3.93 -14.61
CA PRO A 52 -14.14 -3.71 -14.93
C PRO A 52 -13.65 -2.35 -14.44
N ASN A 53 -12.39 -2.29 -14.03
CA ASN A 53 -11.88 -1.09 -13.35
C ASN A 53 -10.42 -0.77 -13.66
N VAL A 54 -9.89 -1.22 -14.79
CA VAL A 54 -8.52 -0.90 -15.19
C VAL A 54 -8.43 0.54 -15.71
N ALA A 55 -7.30 1.21 -15.47
CA ALA A 55 -7.07 2.61 -15.85
C ALA A 55 -7.28 2.88 -17.37
N ALA A 56 -7.06 1.90 -18.22
CA ALA A 56 -7.28 2.00 -19.67
C ALA A 56 -8.78 2.02 -20.08
N ASP A 57 -9.71 1.85 -19.14
CA ASP A 57 -11.16 1.83 -19.39
C ASP A 57 -11.90 2.93 -18.60
N PRO A 58 -11.81 4.19 -19.02
CA PRO A 58 -12.44 5.30 -18.30
C PRO A 58 -13.96 5.19 -18.18
N ALA A 59 -14.64 4.52 -19.13
CA ALA A 59 -16.08 4.36 -19.08
C ALA A 59 -16.49 3.43 -17.91
N ASN A 60 -15.78 2.36 -17.67
CA ASN A 60 -16.04 1.48 -16.55
C ASN A 60 -15.51 2.05 -15.22
N LEU A 61 -14.45 2.84 -15.21
CA LEU A 61 -14.06 3.61 -14.02
C LEU A 61 -15.17 4.57 -13.61
N GLN A 62 -15.77 5.31 -14.55
CA GLN A 62 -16.92 6.18 -14.26
C GLN A 62 -18.12 5.40 -13.71
N ARG A 63 -18.41 4.21 -14.26
CA ARG A 63 -19.48 3.33 -13.74
C ARG A 63 -19.22 2.88 -12.30
N ASN A 64 -17.96 2.56 -11.94
CA ASN A 64 -17.59 2.25 -10.57
C ASN A 64 -17.82 3.47 -9.66
N ALA A 65 -17.36 4.64 -10.05
CA ALA A 65 -17.53 5.88 -9.29
C ALA A 65 -19.02 6.23 -9.06
N ASP A 66 -19.85 6.11 -10.10
CA ASP A 66 -21.30 6.37 -10.02
C ASP A 66 -21.98 5.37 -9.08
N LEU A 67 -21.63 4.08 -9.15
CA LEU A 67 -22.16 3.06 -8.24
C LEU A 67 -21.77 3.37 -6.79
N LEU A 68 -20.51 3.74 -6.53
CA LEU A 68 -20.04 4.00 -5.19
C LEU A 68 -20.70 5.25 -4.58
N VAL A 69 -20.91 6.30 -5.37
CA VAL A 69 -21.73 7.45 -4.95
C VAL A 69 -23.16 7.02 -4.61
N ALA A 70 -23.78 6.16 -5.44
CA ALA A 70 -25.12 5.65 -5.18
C ALA A 70 -25.18 4.80 -3.90
N GLU A 71 -24.17 3.96 -3.63
CA GLU A 71 -24.09 3.16 -2.39
C GLU A 71 -23.95 4.02 -1.14
N LEU A 72 -23.20 5.12 -1.19
CA LEU A 72 -23.13 6.09 -0.10
C LEU A 72 -24.48 6.77 0.12
N ARG A 73 -25.13 7.25 -0.95
CA ARG A 73 -26.45 7.90 -0.89
C ARG A 73 -27.54 7.00 -0.36
N LYS A 74 -27.54 5.72 -0.73
CA LYS A 74 -28.45 4.70 -0.21
C LYS A 74 -28.39 4.58 1.33
N ARG A 75 -27.23 4.85 1.92
CA ARG A 75 -26.99 4.87 3.35
C ARG A 75 -27.31 6.21 4.00
N GLY A 76 -27.74 7.21 3.20
CA GLY A 76 -28.03 8.58 3.67
C GLY A 76 -26.80 9.46 3.80
N ILE A 77 -25.68 9.06 3.18
CA ILE A 77 -24.43 9.82 3.22
C ILE A 77 -24.41 10.83 2.08
N ASP A 78 -24.15 12.11 2.41
CA ASP A 78 -23.95 13.13 1.38
C ASP A 78 -22.66 12.82 0.61
N SER A 79 -22.79 12.68 -0.73
CA SER A 79 -21.71 12.22 -1.55
C SER A 79 -21.72 12.82 -2.96
N ARG A 80 -20.52 12.98 -3.51
CA ARG A 80 -20.28 13.58 -4.83
C ARG A 80 -19.00 13.05 -5.45
N LEU A 81 -18.81 13.37 -6.73
CA LEU A 81 -17.55 13.16 -7.44
C LEU A 81 -16.70 14.42 -7.35
N LEU A 82 -15.43 14.26 -7.00
CA LEU A 82 -14.41 15.30 -7.14
C LEU A 82 -13.70 15.03 -8.46
N SER A 83 -13.92 15.91 -9.44
CA SER A 83 -13.44 15.71 -10.81
C SER A 83 -12.28 16.63 -11.14
N PHE A 84 -11.36 16.13 -11.97
CA PHE A 84 -10.24 16.87 -12.52
C PHE A 84 -10.10 16.54 -14.02
N PRO A 85 -9.76 17.51 -14.88
CA PRO A 85 -9.65 17.24 -16.31
C PRO A 85 -8.63 16.15 -16.64
N GLY A 86 -9.07 15.12 -17.35
CA GLY A 86 -8.21 14.00 -17.78
C GLY A 86 -8.01 12.88 -16.74
N ALA A 87 -8.52 13.04 -15.52
CA ALA A 87 -8.41 12.06 -14.45
C ALA A 87 -9.73 11.32 -14.19
N PRO A 88 -9.70 10.09 -13.70
CA PRO A 88 -10.83 9.47 -13.03
C PRO A 88 -11.29 10.29 -11.83
N SER A 89 -12.60 10.28 -11.56
CA SER A 89 -13.15 11.06 -10.45
C SER A 89 -12.85 10.39 -9.10
N VAL A 90 -12.46 11.17 -8.10
CA VAL A 90 -12.44 10.68 -6.72
C VAL A 90 -13.87 10.70 -6.16
N VAL A 91 -14.32 9.59 -5.59
CA VAL A 91 -15.59 9.50 -4.88
C VAL A 91 -15.41 10.11 -3.49
N PHE A 92 -16.22 11.10 -3.17
CA PHE A 92 -16.23 11.74 -1.85
C PHE A 92 -17.58 11.54 -1.17
N GLY A 93 -17.54 11.18 0.11
CA GLY A 93 -18.71 11.12 0.98
C GLY A 93 -18.42 11.67 2.37
N HIS A 94 -19.42 12.23 3.06
CA HIS A 94 -19.21 12.72 4.41
C HIS A 94 -20.41 12.53 5.33
N ILE A 95 -20.10 12.36 6.61
CA ILE A 95 -21.04 12.36 7.74
C ILE A 95 -20.52 13.33 8.77
N ASP A 96 -21.32 14.36 9.10
CA ASP A 96 -21.03 15.27 10.20
C ASP A 96 -21.83 14.88 11.43
N VAL A 97 -21.12 14.68 12.54
CA VAL A 97 -21.70 14.25 13.82
C VAL A 97 -21.72 15.43 14.79
N PRO A 98 -22.88 15.84 15.29
CA PRO A 98 -22.96 16.95 16.24
C PRO A 98 -22.10 16.73 17.49
N GLY A 99 -21.18 17.64 17.77
CA GLY A 99 -20.29 17.57 18.93
C GLY A 99 -19.07 16.65 18.75
N ALA A 100 -18.83 16.10 17.55
CA ALA A 100 -17.63 15.33 17.26
C ALA A 100 -16.35 16.14 17.53
N GLN A 101 -15.35 15.49 18.12
CA GLN A 101 -14.06 16.10 18.42
C GLN A 101 -13.07 15.91 17.27
N HIS A 102 -13.23 14.82 16.52
CA HIS A 102 -12.34 14.42 15.41
C HIS A 102 -13.08 14.26 14.09
N THR A 103 -12.33 14.43 13.02
CA THR A 103 -12.72 14.08 11.66
C THR A 103 -11.76 13.01 11.15
N ILE A 104 -12.29 11.84 10.82
CA ILE A 104 -11.53 10.69 10.34
C ILE A 104 -11.81 10.50 8.85
N VAL A 105 -10.77 10.41 8.06
CA VAL A 105 -10.85 10.18 6.62
C VAL A 105 -10.50 8.75 6.31
N PHE A 106 -11.38 8.04 5.62
CA PHE A 106 -11.17 6.68 5.13
C PHE A 106 -10.83 6.74 3.65
N TYR A 107 -9.63 6.30 3.32
CA TYR A 107 -9.16 6.19 1.93
C TYR A 107 -9.13 4.72 1.50
N ALA A 108 -9.50 4.51 0.25
CA ALA A 108 -9.35 3.28 -0.50
C ALA A 108 -9.33 3.62 -2.00
N HIS A 109 -9.05 2.64 -2.89
CA HIS A 109 -9.17 2.88 -4.32
C HIS A 109 -10.09 1.87 -4.99
N TYR A 110 -10.67 2.27 -6.15
CA TYR A 110 -11.61 1.44 -6.86
C TYR A 110 -11.14 1.01 -8.27
N ASP A 111 -9.99 1.52 -8.72
CA ASP A 111 -9.32 1.00 -9.91
C ASP A 111 -8.55 -0.29 -9.61
N GLY A 112 -7.95 -0.88 -10.61
CA GLY A 112 -7.21 -2.13 -10.48
C GLY A 112 -6.18 -2.27 -11.59
N GLN A 113 -5.18 -3.08 -11.34
CA GLN A 113 -4.10 -3.40 -12.26
C GLN A 113 -4.60 -3.98 -13.59
N PRO A 114 -3.90 -3.75 -14.70
CA PRO A 114 -4.19 -4.39 -15.97
C PRO A 114 -4.29 -5.90 -15.87
N VAL A 115 -5.08 -6.49 -16.74
CA VAL A 115 -5.36 -7.93 -16.72
C VAL A 115 -5.07 -8.58 -18.08
N THR A 116 -4.55 -9.80 -18.05
CA THR A 116 -4.45 -10.71 -19.20
C THR A 116 -5.43 -11.86 -18.97
N PRO A 117 -6.65 -11.83 -19.57
CA PRO A 117 -7.70 -12.81 -19.25
C PRO A 117 -7.28 -14.28 -19.44
N SER A 118 -6.38 -14.58 -20.38
CA SER A 118 -5.88 -15.94 -20.62
C SER A 118 -5.02 -16.53 -19.48
N GLU A 119 -4.59 -15.71 -18.54
CA GLU A 119 -3.80 -16.14 -17.38
C GLU A 119 -4.69 -16.44 -16.17
N TRP A 120 -6.01 -16.12 -16.25
CA TRP A 120 -6.96 -16.32 -15.15
C TRP A 120 -7.63 -17.68 -15.24
N ASP A 121 -7.57 -18.43 -14.14
CA ASP A 121 -8.29 -19.69 -13.98
C ASP A 121 -9.81 -19.44 -13.94
N GLY A 122 -10.52 -19.86 -14.98
CA GLY A 122 -11.99 -19.64 -15.10
C GLY A 122 -12.40 -18.49 -16.00
N GLY A 123 -11.45 -17.83 -16.66
CA GLY A 123 -11.63 -17.04 -17.87
C GLY A 123 -11.78 -15.54 -17.66
N SER A 124 -12.64 -15.04 -16.77
CA SER A 124 -12.84 -13.58 -16.65
C SER A 124 -12.35 -13.05 -15.33
N PRO A 125 -11.40 -12.09 -15.34
CA PRO A 125 -10.91 -11.43 -14.11
C PRO A 125 -11.99 -10.63 -13.36
N PHE A 126 -13.09 -10.28 -14.02
CA PHE A 126 -14.22 -9.53 -13.45
C PHE A 126 -15.47 -10.39 -13.21
N THR A 127 -15.32 -11.71 -13.19
CA THR A 127 -16.38 -12.64 -12.77
C THR A 127 -15.94 -13.30 -11.47
N ALA A 128 -16.42 -12.78 -10.36
CA ALA A 128 -16.03 -13.28 -9.04
C ALA A 128 -16.41 -14.74 -8.85
N VAL A 129 -15.44 -15.56 -8.43
CA VAL A 129 -15.63 -16.99 -8.17
C VAL A 129 -15.18 -17.30 -6.75
N VAL A 130 -16.09 -17.86 -5.93
CA VAL A 130 -15.70 -18.37 -4.61
C VAL A 130 -15.20 -19.80 -4.74
N ARG A 131 -14.00 -20.06 -4.21
CA ARG A 131 -13.39 -21.39 -4.14
C ARG A 131 -13.03 -21.72 -2.71
N GLU A 132 -13.07 -22.99 -2.36
CA GLU A 132 -12.58 -23.50 -1.10
C GLU A 132 -11.21 -24.17 -1.31
N ILE A 133 -10.21 -23.69 -0.60
CA ILE A 133 -8.83 -24.23 -0.63
C ILE A 133 -8.42 -24.50 0.81
N ASN A 134 -8.12 -25.76 1.14
CA ASN A 134 -7.68 -26.17 2.48
C ASN A 134 -8.63 -25.68 3.60
N THR A 135 -9.95 -25.77 3.39
CA THR A 135 -11.01 -25.30 4.31
C THR A 135 -11.16 -23.78 4.40
N GLU A 136 -10.40 -23.02 3.65
CA GLU A 136 -10.56 -21.56 3.54
C GLU A 136 -11.36 -21.19 2.29
N GLN A 137 -12.39 -20.38 2.47
CA GLN A 137 -13.14 -19.81 1.34
C GLN A 137 -12.46 -18.53 0.87
N ARG A 138 -12.17 -18.46 -0.44
CA ARG A 138 -11.59 -17.31 -1.10
C ARG A 138 -12.43 -16.87 -2.29
N ILE A 139 -12.59 -15.56 -2.47
CA ILE A 139 -13.19 -14.96 -3.64
C ILE A 139 -12.09 -14.50 -4.59
N TYR A 140 -12.17 -14.95 -5.85
CA TYR A 140 -11.19 -14.67 -6.91
C TYR A 140 -11.79 -13.68 -7.90
N ALA A 141 -11.21 -12.51 -8.02
CA ALA A 141 -11.47 -11.51 -9.04
C ALA A 141 -10.41 -10.41 -8.96
N ARG A 142 -10.23 -9.61 -10.01
CA ARG A 142 -9.44 -8.38 -9.95
C ARG A 142 -10.05 -7.42 -8.93
N SER A 143 -9.20 -6.77 -8.12
CA SER A 143 -9.54 -5.88 -7.01
C SER A 143 -10.32 -6.54 -5.87
N ALA A 144 -10.27 -7.87 -5.78
CA ALA A 144 -10.88 -8.56 -4.65
C ALA A 144 -10.13 -8.29 -3.34
N GLY A 145 -8.78 -8.17 -3.39
CA GLY A 145 -7.94 -7.76 -2.26
C GLY A 145 -7.57 -6.29 -2.36
N ASP A 146 -7.23 -5.84 -3.55
CA ASP A 146 -6.62 -4.57 -3.88
C ASP A 146 -7.48 -3.75 -4.85
N ASP A 147 -8.37 -2.79 -4.40
CA ASP A 147 -8.67 -2.47 -3.00
C ASP A 147 -10.19 -2.37 -2.75
N LYS A 148 -11.03 -2.93 -3.65
CA LYS A 148 -12.50 -2.88 -3.48
C LYS A 148 -12.99 -3.55 -2.18
N ALA A 149 -12.18 -4.46 -1.60
CA ALA A 149 -12.48 -5.08 -0.32
C ALA A 149 -12.59 -4.05 0.81
N ALA A 150 -11.68 -3.07 0.85
CA ALA A 150 -11.70 -2.02 1.86
C ALA A 150 -12.95 -1.14 1.75
N ILE A 151 -13.32 -0.75 0.53
CA ILE A 151 -14.57 0.00 0.28
C ILE A 151 -15.77 -0.81 0.77
N PHE A 152 -15.82 -2.09 0.40
CA PHE A 152 -16.94 -2.95 0.80
C PHE A 152 -17.00 -3.17 2.31
N ALA A 153 -15.84 -3.32 2.98
CA ALA A 153 -15.77 -3.45 4.43
C ALA A 153 -16.24 -2.17 5.15
N GLN A 154 -15.85 -0.98 4.67
CA GLN A 154 -16.32 0.30 5.20
C GLN A 154 -17.84 0.44 5.09
N LEU A 155 -18.41 0.15 3.93
CA LEU A 155 -19.86 0.21 3.69
C LEU A 155 -20.63 -0.81 4.56
N THR A 156 -20.13 -2.04 4.68
CA THR A 156 -20.75 -3.10 5.47
C THR A 156 -20.67 -2.78 6.98
N ALA A 157 -19.57 -2.21 7.45
CA ALA A 157 -19.42 -1.78 8.84
C ALA A 157 -20.43 -0.68 9.21
N LEU A 158 -20.66 0.30 8.32
CA LEU A 158 -21.70 1.32 8.51
C LEU A 158 -23.11 0.68 8.64
N ASP A 159 -23.43 -0.30 7.79
CA ASP A 159 -24.72 -1.00 7.84
C ASP A 159 -24.86 -1.78 9.17
N ALA A 160 -23.79 -2.43 9.63
CA ALA A 160 -23.75 -3.15 10.89
C ALA A 160 -23.99 -2.23 12.10
N LEU A 161 -23.26 -1.11 12.17
CA LEU A 161 -23.41 -0.13 13.25
C LEU A 161 -24.83 0.47 13.27
N LYS A 162 -25.35 0.83 12.11
CA LYS A 162 -26.73 1.35 11.96
C LYS A 162 -27.75 0.33 12.43
N THR A 163 -27.59 -0.94 12.04
CA THR A 163 -28.52 -2.04 12.42
C THR A 163 -28.49 -2.28 13.93
N ALA A 164 -27.31 -2.19 14.56
CA ALA A 164 -27.16 -2.33 16.00
C ALA A 164 -27.57 -1.06 16.79
N GLY A 165 -27.91 0.03 16.12
CA GLY A 165 -28.26 1.29 16.75
C GLY A 165 -27.08 2.00 17.42
N ILE A 166 -25.84 1.69 17.01
CA ILE A 166 -24.62 2.32 17.52
C ILE A 166 -24.41 3.66 16.80
N ALA A 167 -24.42 4.76 17.55
CA ALA A 167 -24.23 6.09 17.02
C ALA A 167 -22.75 6.37 16.74
N LEU A 168 -22.46 6.99 15.62
CA LEU A 168 -21.11 7.48 15.27
C LEU A 168 -20.70 8.62 16.20
N ARG A 169 -19.41 8.74 16.48
CA ARG A 169 -18.85 9.72 17.45
C ARG A 169 -17.87 10.71 16.83
N ALA A 170 -17.32 10.41 15.67
CA ALA A 170 -16.47 11.29 14.88
C ALA A 170 -17.14 11.71 13.59
N ASN A 171 -16.72 12.84 13.03
CA ASN A 171 -17.02 13.16 11.64
C ASN A 171 -16.29 12.17 10.73
N LEU A 172 -16.96 11.69 9.71
CA LEU A 172 -16.38 10.74 8.77
C LEU A 172 -16.28 11.36 7.39
N ARG A 173 -15.18 11.06 6.69
CA ARG A 173 -14.96 11.37 5.29
C ARG A 173 -14.55 10.09 4.58
N PHE A 174 -15.13 9.84 3.42
CA PHE A 174 -14.77 8.74 2.52
C PHE A 174 -14.17 9.36 1.26
N VAL A 175 -12.96 8.95 0.93
CA VAL A 175 -12.19 9.42 -0.23
C VAL A 175 -11.72 8.17 -0.97
N TRP A 176 -12.39 7.84 -2.09
CA TRP A 176 -12.04 6.65 -2.86
C TRP A 176 -11.54 7.05 -4.24
N GLU A 177 -10.30 6.69 -4.51
CA GLU A 177 -9.56 7.05 -5.71
C GLU A 177 -9.83 6.08 -6.87
N GLY A 178 -9.61 6.53 -8.11
CA GLY A 178 -9.81 5.73 -9.31
C GLY A 178 -8.60 5.63 -10.24
N GLU A 179 -7.40 5.98 -9.77
CA GLU A 179 -6.16 5.90 -10.55
C GLU A 179 -4.92 5.58 -9.69
N GLU A 180 -5.11 4.93 -8.52
CA GLU A 180 -4.01 4.55 -7.64
C GLU A 180 -3.01 3.64 -8.35
N GLU A 181 -3.52 2.62 -9.02
CA GLU A 181 -2.77 1.61 -9.77
C GLU A 181 -2.04 2.16 -11.02
N ALA A 182 -2.37 3.40 -11.41
CA ALA A 182 -1.62 4.17 -12.40
C ALA A 182 -0.61 5.16 -11.77
N GLY A 183 -0.40 5.08 -10.44
CA GLY A 183 0.53 5.91 -9.68
C GLY A 183 -0.04 7.24 -9.20
N SER A 184 -1.35 7.40 -9.12
CA SER A 184 -2.04 8.59 -8.58
C SER A 184 -1.60 9.94 -9.19
N PRO A 185 -1.43 10.08 -10.50
CA PRO A 185 -0.80 11.27 -11.10
C PRO A 185 -1.57 12.57 -10.85
N HIS A 186 -2.87 12.50 -10.57
CA HIS A 186 -3.72 13.68 -10.34
C HIS A 186 -4.23 13.81 -8.90
N LEU A 187 -3.98 12.84 -8.03
CA LEU A 187 -4.54 12.80 -6.67
C LEU A 187 -4.21 14.07 -5.89
N GLU A 188 -2.94 14.50 -5.86
CA GLU A 188 -2.50 15.67 -5.11
C GLU A 188 -3.23 16.94 -5.58
N GLN A 189 -3.45 17.10 -6.88
CA GLN A 189 -4.17 18.22 -7.45
C GLN A 189 -5.66 18.20 -7.08
N ILE A 190 -6.31 17.03 -7.17
CA ILE A 190 -7.72 16.85 -6.82
C ILE A 190 -7.93 17.15 -5.33
N LEU A 191 -7.10 16.59 -4.45
CA LEU A 191 -7.20 16.80 -3.02
C LEU A 191 -6.90 18.25 -2.62
N SER A 192 -5.87 18.86 -3.21
CA SER A 192 -5.50 20.26 -2.94
C SER A 192 -6.61 21.24 -3.33
N ALA A 193 -7.29 20.98 -4.47
CA ALA A 193 -8.43 21.80 -4.92
C ALA A 193 -9.66 21.62 -4.01
N ASN A 194 -9.75 20.54 -3.24
CA ASN A 194 -10.86 20.20 -2.37
C ASN A 194 -10.45 20.07 -0.90
N ARG A 195 -9.36 20.72 -0.49
CA ARG A 195 -8.73 20.54 0.83
C ARG A 195 -9.72 20.66 2.01
N GLU A 196 -10.60 21.64 2.00
CA GLU A 196 -11.59 21.84 3.07
C GLU A 196 -12.55 20.65 3.23
N LEU A 197 -12.84 19.95 2.13
CA LEU A 197 -13.70 18.76 2.15
C LEU A 197 -12.98 17.52 2.68
N VAL A 198 -11.72 17.38 2.31
CA VAL A 198 -10.93 16.15 2.57
C VAL A 198 -10.02 16.29 3.81
N HIS A 199 -9.97 17.47 4.43
CA HIS A 199 -9.21 17.66 5.67
C HIS A 199 -9.80 16.82 6.82
N GLY A 200 -8.90 16.28 7.67
CA GLY A 200 -9.25 15.50 8.85
C GLY A 200 -8.08 15.44 9.83
N ASP A 201 -8.31 14.88 11.01
CA ASP A 201 -7.29 14.69 12.04
C ASP A 201 -6.34 13.52 11.67
N VAL A 202 -6.87 12.53 10.97
CA VAL A 202 -6.11 11.39 10.44
C VAL A 202 -6.75 10.86 9.17
N TRP A 203 -5.92 10.38 8.24
CA TRP A 203 -6.33 9.58 7.10
C TRP A 203 -6.02 8.11 7.39
N LEU A 204 -7.02 7.27 7.35
CA LEU A 204 -6.91 5.82 7.43
C LEU A 204 -6.88 5.27 6.01
N VAL A 205 -5.69 4.85 5.58
CA VAL A 205 -5.48 4.23 4.28
C VAL A 205 -5.73 2.73 4.43
N CYS A 206 -6.73 2.20 3.76
CA CYS A 206 -7.18 0.83 3.99
C CYS A 206 -6.60 -0.16 2.97
N ASP A 207 -5.56 0.23 2.27
CA ASP A 207 -4.91 -0.50 1.20
C ASP A 207 -3.76 -1.40 1.69
N GLY A 208 -3.51 -2.48 0.95
CA GLY A 208 -2.44 -3.43 1.19
C GLY A 208 -2.82 -4.65 2.02
N PRO A 209 -1.88 -5.61 2.17
CA PRO A 209 -2.11 -6.84 2.90
C PRO A 209 -1.79 -6.72 4.39
N VAL A 210 -2.43 -7.57 5.19
CA VAL A 210 -2.03 -7.84 6.58
C VAL A 210 -0.66 -8.55 6.63
N ASP A 211 -0.08 -8.70 7.82
CA ASP A 211 1.19 -9.40 8.00
C ASP A 211 1.16 -10.86 7.51
N GLN A 212 2.32 -11.38 7.09
CA GLN A 212 2.45 -12.77 6.63
C GLN A 212 2.06 -13.81 7.69
N SER A 213 2.06 -13.44 8.96
CA SER A 213 1.50 -14.29 10.04
C SER A 213 -0.03 -14.39 10.02
N GLY A 214 -0.71 -13.59 9.19
CA GLY A 214 -2.16 -13.43 9.16
C GLY A 214 -2.70 -12.49 10.25
N GLN A 215 -1.83 -11.87 11.04
CA GLN A 215 -2.23 -10.89 12.05
C GLN A 215 -2.57 -9.55 11.44
N GLN A 216 -3.57 -8.87 11.99
CA GLN A 216 -3.91 -7.51 11.58
C GLN A 216 -2.71 -6.58 11.76
N THR A 217 -2.48 -5.73 10.76
CA THR A 217 -1.37 -4.79 10.75
C THR A 217 -1.87 -3.36 10.89
N VAL A 218 -1.11 -2.50 11.57
CA VAL A 218 -1.23 -1.04 11.52
C VAL A 218 0.13 -0.48 11.13
N VAL A 219 0.18 0.24 10.02
CA VAL A 219 1.43 0.76 9.45
C VAL A 219 1.42 2.29 9.49
N PHE A 220 2.53 2.87 9.94
CA PHE A 220 2.64 4.29 10.22
C PHE A 220 3.37 5.07 9.13
N GLY A 221 3.81 4.44 8.06
CA GLY A 221 4.49 5.11 6.97
C GLY A 221 4.79 4.19 5.80
N ALA A 222 5.28 4.80 4.73
CA ALA A 222 5.72 4.10 3.53
C ALA A 222 7.09 4.61 3.11
N ARG A 223 7.84 3.75 2.43
CA ARG A 223 9.12 4.12 1.81
C ARG A 223 8.88 5.11 0.67
N GLY A 224 9.86 6.00 0.48
CA GLY A 224 9.95 6.77 -0.74
C GLY A 224 10.53 5.94 -1.87
N ASP A 225 10.36 6.42 -3.08
CA ASP A 225 10.77 5.77 -4.31
C ASP A 225 11.46 6.76 -5.23
N ALA A 226 12.63 6.38 -5.75
CA ALA A 226 13.39 7.21 -6.68
C ALA A 226 14.13 6.33 -7.69
N HIS A 227 14.06 6.69 -8.96
CA HIS A 227 14.67 5.94 -10.05
C HIS A 227 15.73 6.73 -10.80
N LEU A 228 16.71 6.01 -11.33
CA LEU A 228 17.73 6.50 -12.24
C LEU A 228 17.94 5.51 -13.37
N GLU A 229 17.95 5.97 -14.62
CA GLU A 229 18.47 5.20 -15.74
C GLU A 229 19.92 5.63 -16.02
N ILE A 230 20.82 4.67 -16.13
CA ILE A 230 22.26 4.90 -16.42
C ILE A 230 22.59 4.22 -17.75
N THR A 231 23.00 5.00 -18.74
CA THR A 231 23.57 4.45 -20.00
C THR A 231 25.05 4.78 -20.10
N VAL A 232 25.89 3.75 -20.16
CA VAL A 232 27.33 3.87 -20.37
C VAL A 232 27.67 3.67 -21.85
N TYR A 233 28.51 4.52 -22.39
CA TYR A 233 28.89 4.55 -23.81
C TYR A 233 30.24 3.89 -24.06
N GLY A 234 30.31 3.12 -25.15
CA GLY A 234 31.51 2.55 -25.75
C GLY A 234 31.75 3.08 -27.16
N PRO A 235 32.05 2.22 -28.15
CA PRO A 235 32.19 2.64 -29.54
C PRO A 235 30.81 3.08 -30.11
N HIS A 236 30.79 4.03 -31.05
CA HIS A 236 29.53 4.58 -31.61
C HIS A 236 28.66 3.57 -32.36
N HIS A 237 29.23 2.42 -32.74
CA HIS A 237 28.51 1.27 -33.30
C HIS A 237 29.18 -0.03 -32.85
N GLY A 238 28.51 -1.15 -33.01
CA GLY A 238 29.05 -2.47 -32.64
C GLY A 238 30.35 -2.79 -33.40
N LEU A 239 31.37 -3.19 -32.65
CA LEU A 239 32.67 -3.56 -33.23
C LEU A 239 32.91 -5.06 -33.11
N HIS A 240 33.53 -5.69 -34.14
CA HIS A 240 33.89 -7.10 -34.10
C HIS A 240 34.91 -7.38 -32.98
N SER A 241 34.51 -8.16 -31.97
CA SER A 241 35.33 -8.41 -30.76
C SER A 241 36.67 -9.10 -31.03
N GLY A 242 36.73 -9.90 -32.07
CA GLY A 242 37.98 -10.55 -32.49
C GLY A 242 39.03 -9.57 -33.05
N HIS A 243 38.60 -8.45 -33.64
CA HIS A 243 39.52 -7.45 -34.16
C HIS A 243 39.82 -6.31 -33.14
N TYR A 244 38.85 -5.97 -32.29
CA TYR A 244 38.94 -4.80 -31.45
C TYR A 244 38.86 -5.10 -29.94
N GLY A 245 38.76 -6.40 -29.55
CA GLY A 245 38.87 -6.83 -28.17
C GLY A 245 40.22 -6.43 -27.56
N ASN A 246 40.29 -6.17 -26.27
CA ASN A 246 41.45 -5.62 -25.56
C ASN A 246 41.89 -4.20 -25.98
N TRP A 247 41.30 -3.62 -27.04
CA TRP A 247 41.61 -2.29 -27.53
C TRP A 247 40.45 -1.31 -27.35
N ALA A 248 39.24 -1.65 -27.80
CA ALA A 248 38.05 -0.84 -27.61
C ALA A 248 37.43 -1.12 -26.23
N PRO A 249 37.02 -0.06 -25.47
CA PRO A 249 36.32 -0.26 -24.21
C PRO A 249 34.97 -0.94 -24.44
N ASN A 250 34.61 -1.85 -23.53
CA ASN A 250 33.33 -2.58 -23.58
C ASN A 250 32.37 -1.95 -22.53
N PRO A 251 31.28 -1.25 -22.95
CA PRO A 251 30.37 -0.60 -22.02
C PRO A 251 29.65 -1.58 -21.10
N ALA A 252 29.40 -2.82 -21.51
CA ALA A 252 28.84 -3.84 -20.64
C ALA A 252 29.74 -4.14 -19.44
N MET A 253 31.04 -4.27 -19.66
CA MET A 253 32.00 -4.48 -18.58
C MET A 253 32.15 -3.21 -17.72
N MET A 254 32.16 -2.03 -18.35
CA MET A 254 32.28 -0.75 -17.64
C MET A 254 31.08 -0.53 -16.70
N LEU A 255 29.87 -0.79 -17.16
CA LEU A 255 28.64 -0.68 -16.36
C LEU A 255 28.60 -1.74 -15.25
N ALA A 256 28.94 -2.99 -15.55
CA ALA A 256 28.98 -4.05 -14.55
C ALA A 256 29.94 -3.74 -13.40
N GLN A 257 31.13 -3.20 -13.71
CA GLN A 257 32.09 -2.74 -12.68
C GLN A 257 31.55 -1.57 -11.88
N LEU A 258 30.94 -0.59 -12.53
CA LEU A 258 30.35 0.57 -11.85
C LEU A 258 29.26 0.16 -10.85
N LEU A 259 28.37 -0.76 -11.26
CA LEU A 259 27.28 -1.27 -10.42
C LEU A 259 27.82 -2.15 -9.28
N ALA A 260 28.77 -3.03 -9.56
CA ALA A 260 29.39 -3.89 -8.55
C ALA A 260 30.12 -3.09 -7.46
N ASP A 261 30.70 -1.96 -7.82
CA ASP A 261 31.36 -1.07 -6.87
C ASP A 261 30.38 -0.26 -6.00
N MET A 262 29.07 -0.24 -6.32
CA MET A 262 28.04 0.48 -5.54
C MET A 262 27.58 -0.26 -4.29
N LYS A 263 27.79 -1.59 -4.22
CA LYS A 263 27.40 -2.41 -3.07
C LYS A 263 28.53 -3.37 -2.69
N ASP A 264 28.62 -3.73 -1.42
CA ASP A 264 29.47 -4.84 -0.98
C ASP A 264 28.79 -6.20 -1.12
N ILE A 265 29.51 -7.24 -0.74
CA ILE A 265 29.01 -8.64 -0.83
C ILE A 265 27.84 -8.93 0.10
N ASP A 266 27.68 -8.14 1.17
CA ASP A 266 26.58 -8.26 2.14
C ASP A 266 25.39 -7.38 1.77
N GLY A 267 25.42 -6.71 0.60
CA GLY A 267 24.34 -5.87 0.10
C GLY A 267 24.34 -4.43 0.63
N ARG A 268 25.33 -4.01 1.44
CA ARG A 268 25.45 -2.65 1.92
C ARG A 268 25.84 -1.70 0.78
N VAL A 269 25.16 -0.57 0.65
CA VAL A 269 25.47 0.43 -0.37
C VAL A 269 26.73 1.21 0.02
N LEU A 270 27.69 1.29 -0.91
CA LEU A 270 28.99 1.94 -0.75
C LEU A 270 29.04 3.36 -1.32
N VAL A 271 27.95 3.86 -1.89
CA VAL A 271 27.84 5.25 -2.33
C VAL A 271 28.03 6.16 -1.12
N PRO A 272 29.00 7.11 -1.15
CA PRO A 272 29.24 8.02 -0.03
C PRO A 272 27.98 8.77 0.37
N HIS A 273 27.76 8.93 1.66
CA HIS A 273 26.61 9.64 2.24
C HIS A 273 25.24 9.01 1.98
N PHE A 274 25.19 7.78 1.44
CA PHE A 274 23.92 7.12 1.09
C PHE A 274 22.96 6.98 2.28
N TYR A 275 23.49 6.81 3.48
CA TYR A 275 22.75 6.64 4.73
C TYR A 275 22.64 7.93 5.57
N ASP A 276 23.18 9.05 5.09
CA ASP A 276 23.14 10.31 5.84
C ASP A 276 21.75 10.94 5.79
N GLY A 277 21.31 11.47 6.91
CA GLY A 277 20.00 12.14 7.04
C GLY A 277 18.89 11.24 7.51
N ILE A 278 19.10 9.92 7.67
CA ILE A 278 18.07 9.01 8.17
C ILE A 278 17.52 9.53 9.51
N GLU A 279 16.21 9.74 9.57
CA GLU A 279 15.54 10.04 10.83
C GLU A 279 15.42 8.75 11.66
N PRO A 280 16.05 8.68 12.85
CA PRO A 280 16.06 7.46 13.64
C PRO A 280 14.66 7.09 14.12
N LEU A 281 14.43 5.79 14.27
CA LEU A 281 13.22 5.29 14.89
C LEU A 281 13.14 5.70 16.38
N SER A 282 11.97 6.12 16.82
CA SER A 282 11.66 6.40 18.22
C SER A 282 11.73 5.14 19.11
N GLY A 283 11.59 5.31 20.41
CA GLY A 283 11.54 4.17 21.34
C GLY A 283 10.35 3.25 21.09
N SER A 284 9.17 3.82 20.86
CA SER A 284 7.95 3.07 20.57
C SER A 284 8.03 2.32 19.24
N GLU A 285 8.61 2.92 18.20
CA GLU A 285 8.81 2.29 16.90
C GLU A 285 9.79 1.12 16.97
N LYS A 286 10.89 1.27 17.71
CA LYS A 286 11.84 0.16 17.96
C LYS A 286 11.20 -0.98 18.74
N GLU A 287 10.39 -0.66 19.75
CA GLU A 287 9.65 -1.68 20.52
C GLU A 287 8.61 -2.39 19.64
N ALA A 288 7.93 -1.68 18.76
CA ALA A 288 6.98 -2.26 17.81
C ALA A 288 7.67 -3.26 16.87
N LEU A 289 8.80 -2.89 16.26
CA LEU A 289 9.61 -3.79 15.42
C LEU A 289 10.09 -5.02 16.20
N ALA A 290 10.56 -4.85 17.43
CA ALA A 290 11.04 -5.96 18.25
C ALA A 290 9.93 -6.97 18.64
N ARG A 291 8.66 -6.55 18.59
CA ARG A 291 7.49 -7.40 18.82
C ARG A 291 6.87 -7.98 17.56
N ALA A 292 7.23 -7.45 16.39
CA ALA A 292 6.70 -7.92 15.12
C ALA A 292 7.13 -9.37 14.85
N PRO A 293 6.30 -10.17 14.18
CA PRO A 293 6.66 -11.54 13.81
C PRO A 293 7.90 -11.56 12.91
N VAL A 294 8.82 -12.49 13.18
CA VAL A 294 9.99 -12.72 12.32
C VAL A 294 9.63 -13.78 11.28
N ASN A 295 9.40 -13.34 10.07
CA ASN A 295 8.94 -14.18 8.96
C ASN A 295 10.04 -14.59 7.97
N ASP A 296 11.30 -14.17 8.18
CA ASP A 296 12.41 -14.32 7.22
C ASP A 296 12.58 -15.75 6.72
N ARG A 297 12.59 -16.74 7.62
CA ARG A 297 12.77 -18.13 7.21
C ARG A 297 11.61 -18.66 6.37
N MET A 298 10.40 -18.25 6.67
CA MET A 298 9.21 -18.59 5.87
C MET A 298 9.33 -17.97 4.46
N LEU A 299 9.70 -16.70 4.38
CA LEU A 299 9.88 -15.98 3.13
C LEU A 299 11.04 -16.57 2.30
N MET A 300 12.18 -16.87 2.92
CA MET A 300 13.29 -17.55 2.25
C MET A 300 12.85 -18.87 1.61
N ASN A 301 12.08 -19.68 2.33
CA ASN A 301 11.56 -20.93 1.80
C ASN A 301 10.57 -20.71 0.65
N ALA A 302 9.65 -19.74 0.80
CA ALA A 302 8.65 -19.42 -0.22
C ALA A 302 9.31 -18.90 -1.52
N PHE A 303 10.38 -18.12 -1.40
CA PHE A 303 11.11 -17.53 -2.53
C PHE A 303 12.32 -18.38 -3.01
N TRP A 304 12.57 -19.54 -2.39
CA TRP A 304 13.69 -20.46 -2.70
C TRP A 304 15.05 -19.78 -2.58
N LEU A 305 15.21 -18.90 -1.58
CA LEU A 305 16.46 -18.20 -1.31
C LEU A 305 17.37 -19.04 -0.40
N GLY A 306 18.62 -19.21 -0.82
CA GLY A 306 19.64 -19.88 -0.01
C GLY A 306 20.28 -18.97 1.04
N HIS A 307 20.23 -17.66 0.81
CA HIS A 307 20.71 -16.60 1.72
C HIS A 307 19.94 -15.29 1.46
N VAL A 308 20.10 -14.35 2.34
CA VAL A 308 19.60 -12.97 2.23
C VAL A 308 20.74 -11.98 2.43
N ASP A 309 20.65 -10.81 1.84
CA ASP A 309 21.54 -9.69 2.11
C ASP A 309 21.27 -9.10 3.52
N GLY A 310 22.08 -8.16 3.96
CA GLY A 310 21.85 -7.41 5.20
C GLY A 310 22.58 -7.95 6.43
N ALA A 311 23.60 -8.82 6.25
CA ALA A 311 24.51 -9.28 7.33
C ALA A 311 23.77 -9.89 8.55
N GLY A 312 22.61 -10.53 8.32
CA GLY A 312 21.84 -11.19 9.37
C GLY A 312 20.78 -10.32 10.04
N ALA A 313 20.54 -9.11 9.58
CA ALA A 313 19.42 -8.29 10.01
C ALA A 313 18.09 -8.84 9.45
N HIS A 314 16.99 -8.64 10.17
CA HIS A 314 15.67 -9.07 9.74
C HIS A 314 15.08 -8.15 8.66
N LEU A 315 14.22 -8.69 7.80
CA LEU A 315 13.53 -7.94 6.73
C LEU A 315 12.91 -6.63 7.25
N LEU A 316 12.19 -6.67 8.36
CA LEU A 316 11.54 -5.50 8.93
C LEU A 316 12.53 -4.42 9.42
N GLU A 317 13.72 -4.80 9.83
CA GLU A 317 14.80 -3.85 10.15
C GLU A 317 15.37 -3.22 8.88
N LEU A 318 15.58 -4.03 7.84
CA LEU A 318 16.14 -3.60 6.55
C LEU A 318 15.18 -2.68 5.77
N ILE A 319 13.88 -2.87 5.88
CA ILE A 319 12.86 -1.97 5.30
C ILE A 319 13.00 -0.54 5.86
N ASN A 320 13.46 -0.38 7.10
CA ASN A 320 13.71 0.91 7.72
C ASN A 320 15.10 1.50 7.40
N GLN A 321 15.78 0.97 6.37
CA GLN A 321 17.01 1.49 5.79
C GLN A 321 16.81 1.81 4.31
N PRO A 322 17.52 2.82 3.75
CA PRO A 322 17.49 3.05 2.31
C PRO A 322 18.18 1.89 1.58
N SER A 323 17.67 1.59 0.38
CA SER A 323 18.26 0.55 -0.45
C SER A 323 18.48 1.02 -1.89
N LEU A 324 19.43 0.37 -2.57
CA LEU A 324 19.69 0.51 -3.99
C LEU A 324 19.52 -0.88 -4.62
N ASN A 325 18.68 -0.98 -5.62
CA ASN A 325 18.47 -2.19 -6.39
C ASN A 325 18.69 -1.94 -7.88
N ILE A 326 18.91 -3.00 -8.65
CA ILE A 326 19.03 -2.97 -10.10
C ILE A 326 17.79 -3.66 -10.65
N ASN A 327 16.85 -2.90 -11.22
CA ASN A 327 15.61 -3.42 -11.77
C ASN A 327 15.78 -3.93 -13.20
N GLY A 328 16.70 -3.33 -13.96
CA GLY A 328 16.99 -3.68 -15.32
C GLY A 328 18.48 -3.58 -15.64
N LEU A 329 18.98 -4.47 -16.50
CA LEU A 329 20.34 -4.44 -17.02
C LEU A 329 20.35 -4.97 -18.45
N SER A 330 20.81 -4.20 -19.40
CA SER A 330 20.85 -4.58 -20.80
C SER A 330 22.11 -4.12 -21.52
N SER A 331 22.65 -5.01 -22.36
CA SER A 331 23.73 -4.71 -23.32
C SER A 331 23.90 -5.87 -24.31
N GLY A 332 24.18 -5.55 -25.58
CA GLY A 332 24.42 -6.58 -26.60
C GLY A 332 23.25 -7.57 -26.77
N GLN A 333 23.59 -8.80 -27.17
CA GLN A 333 22.61 -9.88 -27.37
C GLN A 333 23.11 -11.17 -26.72
N THR A 334 22.17 -12.00 -26.22
CA THR A 334 22.47 -13.28 -25.57
C THR A 334 21.76 -14.45 -26.24
N GLY A 335 22.12 -15.72 -25.88
CA GLY A 335 21.52 -16.94 -26.38
C GLY A 335 21.70 -17.10 -27.89
N ALA A 336 20.66 -17.50 -28.60
CA ALA A 336 20.70 -17.73 -30.03
C ALA A 336 20.99 -16.47 -30.89
N ARG A 337 20.83 -15.28 -30.28
CA ARG A 337 21.15 -13.99 -30.95
C ARG A 337 22.54 -13.46 -30.60
N ALA A 338 23.30 -14.14 -29.78
CA ALA A 338 24.67 -13.73 -29.42
C ALA A 338 25.57 -13.60 -30.66
N THR A 339 26.34 -12.53 -30.69
CA THR A 339 27.30 -12.24 -31.78
C THR A 339 28.65 -11.83 -31.20
N ASN A 340 29.72 -11.95 -32.00
CA ASN A 340 31.07 -11.55 -31.60
C ASN A 340 31.24 -10.01 -31.71
N VAL A 341 30.46 -9.25 -30.93
CA VAL A 341 30.39 -7.76 -30.99
C VAL A 341 30.64 -7.15 -29.65
N ILE A 342 31.48 -6.11 -29.61
CA ILE A 342 31.53 -5.13 -28.52
C ILE A 342 30.36 -4.19 -28.72
N PRO A 343 29.36 -4.13 -27.83
CA PRO A 343 28.17 -3.31 -27.99
C PRO A 343 28.49 -1.79 -27.90
N PRO A 344 27.65 -0.90 -28.46
CA PRO A 344 27.86 0.55 -28.36
C PRO A 344 27.52 1.10 -26.97
N THR A 345 26.53 0.51 -26.29
CA THR A 345 26.02 0.98 -25.00
C THR A 345 25.74 -0.18 -24.06
N ALA A 346 25.64 0.16 -22.79
CA ALA A 346 25.02 -0.68 -21.75
C ALA A 346 24.17 0.20 -20.84
N THR A 347 22.95 -0.27 -20.52
CA THR A 347 21.97 0.50 -19.72
C THR A 347 21.53 -0.29 -18.51
N ALA A 348 21.37 0.40 -17.37
CA ALA A 348 20.80 -0.13 -16.14
C ALA A 348 19.75 0.84 -15.57
N ASP A 349 18.68 0.27 -15.03
CA ASP A 349 17.68 0.96 -14.24
C ASP A 349 17.92 0.68 -12.75
N LEU A 350 18.07 1.76 -11.98
CA LEU A 350 18.25 1.71 -10.53
C LEU A 350 16.98 2.13 -9.82
N ASP A 351 16.63 1.38 -8.79
CA ASP A 351 15.58 1.66 -7.82
C ASP A 351 16.20 2.01 -6.48
N LEU A 352 15.91 3.20 -5.98
CA LEU A 352 16.35 3.70 -4.68
C LEU A 352 15.16 3.78 -3.75
N ARG A 353 15.05 2.86 -2.79
CA ARG A 353 14.03 2.98 -1.75
C ARG A 353 14.53 3.86 -0.63
N LEU A 354 13.71 4.84 -0.26
CA LEU A 354 14.07 5.89 0.68
C LEU A 354 13.37 5.70 2.03
N VAL A 355 13.97 6.25 3.07
CA VAL A 355 13.36 6.34 4.41
C VAL A 355 13.28 7.81 4.85
N VAL A 356 12.49 8.10 5.85
CA VAL A 356 12.28 9.47 6.33
C VAL A 356 13.63 10.12 6.72
N GLY A 357 13.77 11.38 6.34
CA GLY A 357 14.98 12.17 6.50
C GLY A 357 15.89 12.20 5.27
N ILE A 358 15.60 11.38 4.24
CA ILE A 358 16.34 11.37 2.98
C ILE A 358 15.45 11.98 1.88
N ASP A 359 15.93 13.07 1.27
CA ASP A 359 15.30 13.67 0.09
C ASP A 359 15.68 12.90 -1.17
N TRP A 360 14.70 12.61 -2.04
CA TRP A 360 14.91 11.80 -3.23
C TRP A 360 15.83 12.44 -4.27
N ARG A 361 15.77 13.78 -4.40
CA ARG A 361 16.66 14.52 -5.32
C ARG A 361 18.09 14.50 -4.87
N GLU A 362 18.31 14.66 -3.55
CA GLU A 362 19.64 14.53 -2.95
C GLU A 362 20.18 13.11 -3.09
N GLN A 363 19.35 12.10 -2.89
CA GLN A 363 19.76 10.70 -3.01
C GLN A 363 20.17 10.34 -4.44
N GLN A 364 19.39 10.77 -5.44
CA GLN A 364 19.77 10.65 -6.84
C GLN A 364 21.11 11.38 -7.12
N GLN A 365 21.28 12.58 -6.56
CA GLN A 365 22.52 13.35 -6.73
C GLN A 365 23.74 12.64 -6.14
N ARG A 366 23.61 11.99 -4.98
CA ARG A 366 24.68 11.19 -4.35
C ARG A 366 25.15 10.07 -5.29
N VAL A 367 24.22 9.38 -5.93
CA VAL A 367 24.55 8.33 -6.93
C VAL A 367 25.24 8.94 -8.15
N ILE A 368 24.77 10.06 -8.67
CA ILE A 368 25.37 10.76 -9.81
C ILE A 368 26.81 11.22 -9.46
N ASP A 369 27.02 11.77 -8.29
CA ASP A 369 28.34 12.22 -7.84
C ASP A 369 29.29 11.03 -7.62
N TYR A 370 28.75 9.89 -7.16
CA TYR A 370 29.52 8.65 -7.12
C TYR A 370 29.98 8.22 -8.52
N ILE A 371 29.10 8.22 -9.52
CA ILE A 371 29.42 7.88 -10.91
C ILE A 371 30.55 8.81 -11.42
N ARG A 372 30.45 10.12 -11.15
CA ARG A 372 31.50 11.10 -11.47
C ARG A 372 32.83 10.78 -10.78
N SER A 373 32.79 10.38 -9.51
CA SER A 373 33.98 10.03 -8.74
C SER A 373 34.70 8.79 -9.28
N ARG A 374 33.96 7.93 -10.03
CA ARG A 374 34.52 6.75 -10.73
C ARG A 374 35.09 7.11 -12.11
N GLY A 375 35.22 8.41 -12.42
CA GLY A 375 35.87 8.93 -13.61
C GLY A 375 34.96 9.03 -14.84
N TYR A 376 33.64 8.98 -14.68
CA TYR A 376 32.70 9.20 -15.76
C TYR A 376 32.38 10.67 -15.93
N PHE A 377 32.38 11.14 -17.17
CA PHE A 377 31.73 12.39 -17.56
C PHE A 377 30.23 12.12 -17.66
N VAL A 378 29.44 12.76 -16.79
CA VAL A 378 28.00 12.51 -16.70
C VAL A 378 27.21 13.59 -17.43
N VAL A 379 26.32 13.17 -18.31
CA VAL A 379 25.36 14.00 -19.04
C VAL A 379 23.93 13.57 -18.71
N ASP A 380 22.95 14.43 -19.01
CA ASP A 380 21.51 14.21 -18.79
C ASP A 380 20.71 14.07 -20.11
N HIS A 381 21.42 13.95 -21.22
CA HIS A 381 20.86 13.74 -22.57
C HIS A 381 21.84 12.97 -23.43
N GLU A 382 21.40 12.52 -24.61
CA GLU A 382 22.25 11.79 -25.55
C GLU A 382 23.52 12.58 -25.89
N PRO A 383 24.72 12.05 -25.61
CA PRO A 383 25.97 12.77 -25.79
C PRO A 383 26.32 12.96 -27.27
N ALA A 384 26.73 14.20 -27.60
CA ALA A 384 27.26 14.50 -28.91
C ALA A 384 28.59 13.74 -29.17
N GLN A 385 28.93 13.49 -30.43
CA GLN A 385 30.16 12.81 -30.83
C GLN A 385 31.41 13.43 -30.18
N GLN A 386 31.47 14.74 -30.07
CA GLN A 386 32.59 15.47 -29.48
C GLN A 386 32.80 15.03 -28.01
N ILE A 387 31.74 14.94 -27.23
CA ILE A 387 31.79 14.50 -25.82
C ILE A 387 32.38 13.08 -25.72
N LEU A 388 31.90 12.16 -26.57
CA LEU A 388 32.38 10.78 -26.60
C LEU A 388 33.87 10.66 -27.00
N GLN A 389 34.39 11.61 -27.81
CA GLN A 389 35.79 11.65 -28.22
C GLN A 389 36.72 12.33 -27.21
N GLU A 390 36.22 13.31 -26.45
CA GLU A 390 36.99 14.05 -25.48
C GLU A 390 37.11 13.35 -24.11
N HIS A 391 36.11 12.51 -23.77
CA HIS A 391 36.06 11.84 -22.47
C HIS A 391 36.24 10.33 -22.57
N PRO A 392 37.15 9.72 -21.79
CA PRO A 392 37.42 8.28 -21.85
C PRO A 392 36.27 7.42 -21.30
N ARG A 393 35.41 7.98 -20.48
CA ARG A 393 34.22 7.35 -19.91
C ARG A 393 33.07 8.36 -19.90
N VAL A 394 31.98 8.03 -20.56
CA VAL A 394 30.76 8.85 -20.58
C VAL A 394 29.59 8.03 -20.09
N ALA A 395 28.79 8.62 -19.22
CA ALA A 395 27.53 8.07 -18.76
C ALA A 395 26.41 9.10 -18.94
N MET A 396 25.33 8.71 -19.59
CA MET A 396 24.06 9.43 -19.50
C MET A 396 23.32 8.95 -18.27
N VAL A 397 22.83 9.87 -17.45
CA VAL A 397 22.03 9.55 -16.28
C VAL A 397 20.73 10.35 -16.32
N LEU A 398 19.64 9.63 -16.52
CA LEU A 398 18.29 10.21 -16.53
C LEU A 398 17.65 10.05 -15.15
N ARG A 399 17.05 11.11 -14.65
CA ARG A 399 16.31 11.11 -13.39
C ARG A 399 14.84 10.90 -13.65
N ASP A 400 14.20 10.08 -12.83
CA ASP A 400 12.74 10.04 -12.80
C ASP A 400 12.22 11.14 -11.88
N GLU A 401 11.51 12.11 -12.46
CA GLU A 401 10.90 13.24 -11.75
C GLU A 401 9.58 12.85 -11.03
N ALA A 402 9.03 11.66 -11.29
CA ALA A 402 7.90 11.10 -10.54
C ALA A 402 8.30 10.54 -9.17
N SER A 403 9.61 10.54 -8.86
CA SER A 403 10.16 10.13 -7.55
C SER A 403 9.60 10.93 -6.38
N TYR A 404 9.51 10.31 -5.19
CA TYR A 404 8.95 10.94 -3.98
C TYR A 404 9.61 10.46 -2.69
N ASN A 405 9.48 11.26 -1.65
CA ASN A 405 10.04 11.01 -0.33
C ASN A 405 9.18 10.03 0.48
N ALA A 406 9.83 9.35 1.43
CA ALA A 406 9.17 8.56 2.46
C ALA A 406 8.35 9.44 3.40
N VAL A 407 7.30 8.86 3.99
CA VAL A 407 6.53 9.46 5.08
C VAL A 407 6.43 8.50 6.26
N ARG A 408 6.32 9.06 7.47
CA ARG A 408 6.13 8.28 8.69
C ARG A 408 5.37 9.12 9.72
N THR A 409 4.21 8.63 10.15
CA THR A 409 3.43 9.21 11.22
C THR A 409 3.99 8.73 12.58
N PRO A 410 4.37 9.63 13.51
CA PRO A 410 4.83 9.20 14.82
C PRO A 410 3.78 8.39 15.58
N MET A 411 4.15 7.19 16.03
CA MET A 411 3.25 6.26 16.73
C MET A 411 2.78 6.80 18.10
N ASP A 412 3.49 7.81 18.64
CA ASP A 412 3.18 8.42 19.94
C ASP A 412 2.14 9.54 19.88
N LEU A 413 1.68 9.93 18.69
CA LEU A 413 0.60 10.91 18.56
C LEU A 413 -0.68 10.42 19.23
N PRO A 414 -1.47 11.30 19.87
CA PRO A 414 -2.74 10.90 20.49
C PRO A 414 -3.66 10.16 19.54
N ILE A 415 -3.88 10.68 18.33
CA ILE A 415 -4.74 10.06 17.33
C ILE A 415 -4.19 8.70 16.84
N ALA A 416 -2.85 8.54 16.76
CA ALA A 416 -2.23 7.27 16.40
C ALA A 416 -2.50 6.20 17.46
N ARG A 417 -2.45 6.56 18.74
CA ARG A 417 -2.78 5.65 19.85
C ARG A 417 -4.26 5.27 19.83
N GLU A 418 -5.15 6.20 19.51
CA GLU A 418 -6.58 5.91 19.38
C GLU A 418 -6.86 4.93 18.25
N VAL A 419 -6.20 5.07 17.10
CA VAL A 419 -6.27 4.12 15.98
C VAL A 419 -5.78 2.73 16.43
N ILE A 420 -4.62 2.65 17.11
CA ILE A 420 -4.09 1.38 17.64
C ILE A 420 -5.10 0.71 18.57
N GLU A 421 -5.67 1.46 19.52
CA GLU A 421 -6.63 0.90 20.49
C GLU A 421 -7.96 0.51 19.80
N ALA A 422 -8.42 1.26 18.82
CA ALA A 422 -9.59 0.89 18.03
C ALA A 422 -9.36 -0.45 17.31
N VAL A 423 -8.23 -0.62 16.61
CA VAL A 423 -7.88 -1.88 15.93
C VAL A 423 -7.74 -3.02 16.93
N LYS A 424 -7.08 -2.81 18.08
CA LYS A 424 -6.94 -3.82 19.14
C LYS A 424 -8.28 -4.22 19.76
N SER A 425 -9.28 -3.36 19.74
CA SER A 425 -10.62 -3.71 20.22
C SER A 425 -11.31 -4.75 19.35
N ALA A 426 -10.96 -4.79 18.05
CA ALA A 426 -11.44 -5.75 17.09
C ALA A 426 -10.52 -6.99 16.98
N ARG A 427 -9.21 -6.81 17.12
CA ARG A 427 -8.17 -7.84 16.92
C ARG A 427 -7.25 -7.93 18.14
N LYS A 428 -7.03 -9.16 18.66
CA LYS A 428 -6.21 -9.35 19.86
C LYS A 428 -4.72 -9.10 19.60
N ASP A 429 -4.23 -9.64 18.49
CA ASP A 429 -2.82 -9.58 18.12
C ASP A 429 -2.68 -8.66 16.91
N VAL A 430 -2.06 -7.50 17.11
CA VAL A 430 -1.88 -6.46 16.10
C VAL A 430 -0.40 -6.22 15.90
N VAL A 431 0.05 -6.34 14.66
CA VAL A 431 1.41 -6.01 14.25
C VAL A 431 1.49 -4.51 13.96
N LEU A 432 2.37 -3.82 14.66
CA LEU A 432 2.61 -2.39 14.46
C LEU A 432 3.93 -2.20 13.70
N LEU A 433 3.88 -1.54 12.54
CA LEU A 433 5.05 -1.31 11.70
C LEU A 433 5.27 0.19 11.50
N PRO A 434 6.48 0.72 11.82
CA PRO A 434 6.80 2.12 11.53
C PRO A 434 6.71 2.45 10.04
N THR A 435 7.06 1.49 9.17
CA THR A 435 7.15 1.69 7.71
C THR A 435 6.81 0.38 7.00
N MET A 436 6.05 0.45 5.92
CA MET A 436 5.88 -0.67 4.98
C MET A 436 6.97 -0.68 3.92
N GLY A 437 7.22 -1.87 3.34
CA GLY A 437 8.22 -2.04 2.28
C GLY A 437 7.78 -1.50 0.92
N GLY A 438 6.49 -1.56 0.64
CA GLY A 438 5.87 -0.98 -0.56
C GLY A 438 5.77 0.54 -0.49
N SER A 439 5.43 1.14 -1.62
CA SER A 439 5.22 2.57 -1.76
C SER A 439 3.78 2.81 -2.18
N VAL A 440 3.13 3.73 -1.49
CA VAL A 440 1.76 4.22 -1.76
C VAL A 440 1.80 5.75 -1.71
N PRO A 441 0.86 6.48 -2.32
CA PRO A 441 0.94 7.94 -2.47
C PRO A 441 0.70 8.73 -1.18
N LEU A 442 1.08 8.19 0.00
CA LEU A 442 0.84 8.82 1.31
C LEU A 442 1.39 10.25 1.37
N GLY A 443 2.57 10.50 0.77
CA GLY A 443 3.16 11.83 0.75
C GLY A 443 2.33 12.87 0.01
N ALA A 444 1.67 12.48 -1.09
CA ALA A 444 0.74 13.34 -1.83
C ALA A 444 -0.52 13.64 -1.00
N MET A 445 -1.07 12.63 -0.33
CA MET A 445 -2.21 12.79 0.59
C MET A 445 -1.88 13.73 1.75
N GLU A 446 -0.74 13.53 2.43
CA GLU A 446 -0.31 14.37 3.56
C GLU A 446 -0.09 15.82 3.15
N ARG A 447 0.54 16.08 2.00
CA ARG A 447 0.75 17.45 1.51
C ARG A 447 -0.55 18.13 1.12
N ALA A 448 -1.44 17.42 0.40
CA ALA A 448 -2.68 17.98 -0.08
C ALA A 448 -3.68 18.25 1.05
N ALA A 449 -3.89 17.28 1.94
CA ALA A 449 -4.84 17.36 3.04
C ALA A 449 -4.25 18.01 4.30
N GLN A 450 -2.93 18.23 4.38
CA GLN A 450 -2.21 18.74 5.56
C GLN A 450 -2.54 17.95 6.84
N THR A 451 -2.47 16.62 6.71
CA THR A 451 -2.80 15.67 7.78
C THR A 451 -1.80 14.53 7.80
N ARG A 452 -1.97 13.60 8.73
CA ARG A 452 -1.16 12.38 8.83
C ARG A 452 -1.93 11.17 8.32
N THR A 453 -1.19 10.22 7.79
CA THR A 453 -1.72 8.95 7.28
C THR A 453 -1.34 7.79 8.18
N ILE A 454 -2.26 6.84 8.37
CA ILE A 454 -2.03 5.55 9.03
C ILE A 454 -2.68 4.48 8.16
N THR A 455 -1.94 3.43 7.81
CA THR A 455 -2.48 2.36 6.97
C THR A 455 -3.02 1.22 7.84
N VAL A 456 -4.25 0.81 7.55
CA VAL A 456 -4.93 -0.31 8.21
C VAL A 456 -5.47 -1.25 7.13
N PRO A 457 -4.62 -2.14 6.60
CA PRO A 457 -4.97 -3.04 5.50
C PRO A 457 -5.89 -4.17 5.97
N ILE A 458 -6.60 -4.81 5.01
CA ILE A 458 -7.48 -5.94 5.31
C ILE A 458 -7.23 -7.17 4.44
N ALA A 459 -6.57 -7.02 3.29
CA ALA A 459 -6.32 -8.13 2.38
C ALA A 459 -5.38 -9.19 2.99
N ASN A 460 -5.46 -10.43 2.53
CA ASN A 460 -4.51 -11.45 2.95
C ASN A 460 -3.17 -11.27 2.22
N TYR A 461 -2.07 -11.60 2.90
CA TYR A 461 -0.71 -11.44 2.37
C TYR A 461 -0.41 -12.27 1.11
N ASP A 462 -1.18 -13.32 0.86
CA ASP A 462 -1.07 -14.25 -0.27
C ASP A 462 -2.24 -14.10 -1.26
N ASP A 463 -2.64 -12.87 -1.51
CA ASP A 463 -3.79 -12.51 -2.34
C ASP A 463 -3.50 -12.48 -3.84
N ASN A 464 -2.25 -12.70 -4.26
CA ASN A 464 -1.77 -12.51 -5.63
C ASN A 464 -1.99 -11.07 -6.16
N GLN A 465 -1.82 -10.08 -5.29
CA GLN A 465 -1.88 -8.67 -5.67
C GLN A 465 -1.07 -8.41 -6.95
N HIS A 466 -1.60 -7.64 -7.89
CA HIS A 466 -1.02 -7.29 -9.20
C HIS A 466 -0.82 -8.47 -10.17
N ALA A 467 -1.17 -9.69 -9.78
CA ALA A 467 -1.04 -10.89 -10.62
C ALA A 467 -2.41 -11.46 -11.04
N ALA A 468 -2.38 -12.48 -11.91
CA ALA A 468 -3.57 -13.25 -12.23
C ALA A 468 -4.02 -14.07 -11.01
N ASN A 469 -5.32 -14.35 -10.94
CA ASN A 469 -5.95 -15.05 -9.81
C ASN A 469 -5.82 -14.32 -8.48
N GLU A 470 -5.81 -12.98 -8.52
CA GLU A 470 -5.97 -12.18 -7.30
C GLU A 470 -7.18 -12.65 -6.52
N ASN A 471 -7.04 -12.70 -5.19
CA ASN A 471 -8.07 -13.30 -4.35
C ASN A 471 -8.08 -12.70 -2.94
N LEU A 472 -9.24 -12.76 -2.31
CA LEU A 472 -9.41 -12.40 -0.91
C LEU A 472 -9.96 -13.60 -0.14
N ARG A 473 -9.35 -13.93 1.01
CA ARG A 473 -9.98 -14.83 1.98
C ARG A 473 -11.24 -14.18 2.53
N LEU A 474 -12.37 -14.87 2.48
CA LEU A 474 -13.60 -14.31 3.03
C LEU A 474 -13.49 -14.01 4.52
N GLN A 475 -12.65 -14.77 5.26
CA GLN A 475 -12.41 -14.45 6.66
C GLN A 475 -11.71 -13.09 6.83
N ASN A 476 -10.74 -12.75 5.98
CA ASN A 476 -10.11 -11.42 6.01
C ASN A 476 -11.13 -10.30 5.72
N LEU A 477 -12.08 -10.53 4.83
CA LEU A 477 -13.15 -9.56 4.59
C LEU A 477 -14.01 -9.35 5.86
N TRP A 478 -14.42 -10.43 6.55
CA TRP A 478 -15.21 -10.33 7.77
C TRP A 478 -14.41 -9.66 8.90
N ASP A 479 -13.16 -10.04 9.03
CA ASP A 479 -12.20 -9.42 9.95
C ASP A 479 -12.02 -7.93 9.66
N GLY A 480 -11.95 -7.58 8.38
CA GLY A 480 -11.90 -6.20 7.91
C GLY A 480 -13.14 -5.39 8.29
N VAL A 481 -14.34 -5.97 8.13
CA VAL A 481 -15.60 -5.31 8.54
C VAL A 481 -15.61 -5.01 10.05
N GLU A 482 -15.17 -5.96 10.88
CA GLU A 482 -15.07 -5.75 12.33
C GLU A 482 -14.06 -4.65 12.69
N THR A 483 -12.91 -4.64 11.99
CA THR A 483 -11.88 -3.60 12.17
C THR A 483 -12.38 -2.22 11.73
N MET A 484 -13.05 -2.13 10.57
CA MET A 484 -13.65 -0.87 10.11
C MET A 484 -14.74 -0.39 11.06
N ALA A 485 -15.56 -1.28 11.64
CA ALA A 485 -16.57 -0.90 12.63
C ALA A 485 -15.95 -0.28 13.89
N ALA A 486 -14.80 -0.80 14.35
CA ALA A 486 -14.07 -0.22 15.47
C ALA A 486 -13.51 1.18 15.13
N LEU A 487 -12.96 1.35 13.93
CA LEU A 487 -12.41 2.64 13.46
C LEU A 487 -13.50 3.69 13.22
N LEU A 488 -14.65 3.29 12.68
CA LEU A 488 -15.81 4.19 12.50
C LEU A 488 -16.40 4.68 13.82
N ASP A 489 -16.18 3.98 14.93
CA ASP A 489 -16.65 4.35 16.28
C ASP A 489 -15.58 5.11 17.11
N MET A 490 -14.46 5.51 16.55
CA MET A 490 -13.47 6.38 17.22
C MET A 490 -14.14 7.68 17.68
N LYS A 491 -13.59 8.27 18.76
CA LYS A 491 -14.20 9.48 19.39
C LYS A 491 -13.69 10.77 18.78
#